data_d2cf5ff2b9394bce1305149537f03196
#
_entry.id   d2cf5ff2b9394bce1305149537f03196
#
_cell.length_a   1.000
_cell.length_b   1.000
_cell.length_c   1.000
_cell.angle_alpha   90.00
_cell.angle_beta   90.00
_cell.angle_gamma   90.00
#
_symmetry.space_group_name_H-M   'P 1'
#
loop_
_entity.id
_entity.type
_entity.pdbx_description
1 polymer ?
#
loop_
_entity_poly.entity_id
_entity_poly.type
_entity_poly.pdbx_seq_one_letter_code
_entity_poly.pdbx_strand_id
1 'polypeptide(L)'
;MDSVLYYNYVNDTIYRVLNDDIQPRWVISLGNDKIPTKHILGNESKRMGVGAKYFSNENLSDWDYLKETDNKIRVFSVFESENYVFAYWFRMREFWQLRNMSPSVFQIAYYDKKLNTTKAVSGDGFIDDISSLGTFYPLLGIHDNCMVNSFWPYELKEKVDLLRQNGDTVDAKFLNLVDKVKEEDNPILVLVHLK
;
A
#
# COMPACT_ATOMS: atom_id res chain seq x y z
N MET A 1 -4.63 16.74 18.68
CA MET A 1 -3.58 15.85 19.21
C MET A 1 -3.47 14.68 18.26
N ASP A 2 -2.34 14.58 17.58
CA ASP A 2 -2.17 13.57 16.55
C ASP A 2 -1.92 12.21 17.18
N SER A 3 -2.71 11.23 16.82
CA SER A 3 -2.54 9.85 17.27
C SER A 3 -1.78 9.06 16.24
N VAL A 4 -0.87 8.22 16.70
CA VAL A 4 -0.16 7.26 15.84
C VAL A 4 -0.95 5.95 15.82
N LEU A 5 -1.13 5.38 14.63
CA LEU A 5 -1.64 4.03 14.50
C LEU A 5 -0.48 3.04 14.43
N TYR A 6 -0.58 1.98 15.21
CA TYR A 6 0.35 0.87 15.20
C TYR A 6 -0.38 -0.43 14.88
N TYR A 7 -0.02 -1.09 13.80
CA TYR A 7 -0.55 -2.39 13.43
C TYR A 7 0.33 -3.51 13.97
N ASN A 8 -0.26 -4.35 14.83
CA ASN A 8 0.40 -5.55 15.33
C ASN A 8 -0.07 -6.76 14.53
N TYR A 9 0.78 -7.22 13.62
CA TYR A 9 0.49 -8.36 12.74
C TYR A 9 0.51 -9.74 13.47
N VAL A 10 0.91 -9.80 14.74
CA VAL A 10 0.83 -11.03 15.53
C VAL A 10 -0.61 -11.34 15.93
N ASN A 11 -1.33 -10.32 16.37
CA ASN A 11 -2.72 -10.44 16.81
C ASN A 11 -3.71 -9.71 15.89
N ASP A 12 -3.25 -9.23 14.72
CA ASP A 12 -4.04 -8.51 13.71
C ASP A 12 -4.76 -7.27 14.25
N THR A 13 -4.25 -6.69 15.32
CA THR A 13 -4.85 -5.53 15.98
C THR A 13 -4.15 -4.23 15.58
N ILE A 14 -4.95 -3.24 15.25
CA ILE A 14 -4.52 -1.86 15.08
C ILE A 14 -4.72 -1.17 16.41
N TYR A 15 -3.66 -0.62 16.95
CA TYR A 15 -3.66 0.15 18.19
C TYR A 15 -3.57 1.64 17.87
N ARG A 16 -4.23 2.44 18.67
CA ARG A 16 -4.00 3.88 18.74
C ARG A 16 -3.05 4.16 19.90
N VAL A 17 -2.02 4.93 19.61
CA VAL A 17 -1.04 5.40 20.61
C VAL A 17 -1.29 6.88 20.86
N LEU A 18 -1.58 7.24 22.09
CA LEU A 18 -1.85 8.60 22.56
C LEU A 18 -1.10 8.81 23.88
N ASN A 19 -0.12 9.69 23.95
CA ASN A 19 0.54 10.08 25.21
C ASN A 19 0.88 8.86 26.11
N ASP A 20 1.65 7.92 25.63
CA ASP A 20 2.04 6.70 26.38
C ASP A 20 0.92 5.68 26.66
N ASP A 21 -0.30 5.96 26.22
CA ASP A 21 -1.43 5.02 26.30
C ASP A 21 -1.62 4.29 24.96
N ILE A 22 -1.73 2.96 25.02
CA ILE A 22 -1.89 2.10 23.84
C ILE A 22 -3.23 1.41 23.95
N GLN A 23 -4.17 1.79 23.09
CA GLN A 23 -5.51 1.25 23.08
C GLN A 23 -5.80 0.46 21.81
N PRO A 24 -6.41 -0.74 21.89
CA PRO A 24 -6.89 -1.45 20.72
C PRO A 24 -8.01 -0.65 20.04
N ARG A 25 -7.94 -0.55 18.72
CA ARG A 25 -8.90 0.24 17.96
C ARG A 25 -9.63 -0.57 16.92
N TRP A 26 -8.92 -1.33 16.12
CA TRP A 26 -9.47 -2.15 15.05
C TRP A 26 -8.82 -3.53 15.02
N VAL A 27 -9.53 -4.51 14.51
CA VAL A 27 -9.01 -5.85 14.23
C VAL A 27 -9.20 -6.17 12.76
N ILE A 28 -8.13 -6.59 12.10
CA ILE A 28 -8.18 -7.08 10.72
C ILE A 28 -8.31 -8.60 10.76
N SER A 29 -9.49 -9.11 10.44
CA SER A 29 -9.71 -10.56 10.41
C SER A 29 -9.30 -11.14 9.06
N LEU A 30 -8.15 -11.79 9.01
CA LEU A 30 -7.64 -12.48 7.81
C LEU A 30 -8.09 -13.95 7.73
N GLY A 31 -8.71 -14.48 8.77
CA GLY A 31 -9.17 -15.87 8.81
C GLY A 31 -8.06 -16.86 8.48
N ASN A 32 -8.34 -17.76 7.52
CA ASN A 32 -7.39 -18.78 7.08
C ASN A 32 -6.24 -18.20 6.22
N ASP A 33 -6.33 -16.97 5.77
CA ASP A 33 -5.30 -16.32 4.96
C ASP A 33 -4.21 -15.67 5.81
N LYS A 34 -4.34 -15.69 7.13
CA LYS A 34 -3.33 -15.19 8.06
C LYS A 34 -2.05 -16.00 8.00
N ILE A 35 -0.92 -15.33 8.07
CA ILE A 35 0.39 -15.98 8.29
C ILE A 35 0.39 -16.64 9.67
N PRO A 36 0.73 -17.93 9.79
CA PRO A 36 0.77 -18.62 11.09
C PRO A 36 1.69 -17.89 12.07
N THR A 37 1.22 -17.71 13.30
CA THR A 37 1.92 -16.94 14.35
C THR A 37 3.34 -17.46 14.63
N LYS A 38 3.57 -18.79 14.53
CA LYS A 38 4.91 -19.38 14.66
C LYS A 38 5.95 -18.80 13.71
N HIS A 39 5.52 -18.40 12.50
CA HIS A 39 6.38 -17.78 11.48
C HIS A 39 6.59 -16.29 11.74
N ILE A 40 5.72 -15.69 12.52
CA ILE A 40 5.84 -14.28 12.90
C ILE A 40 6.81 -14.12 14.08
N LEU A 41 6.64 -14.92 15.12
CA LEU A 41 7.42 -14.82 16.36
C LEU A 41 8.78 -15.50 16.31
N GLY A 42 8.91 -16.53 15.49
CA GLY A 42 10.08 -17.43 15.51
C GLY A 42 11.37 -16.88 14.92
N ASN A 43 11.38 -15.77 14.17
CA ASN A 43 12.55 -15.46 13.37
C ASN A 43 12.70 -14.01 12.89
N GLU A 44 12.44 -13.00 13.72
CA GLU A 44 12.69 -11.61 13.26
C GLU A 44 14.14 -11.37 12.83
N SER A 45 15.10 -11.93 13.56
CA SER A 45 16.54 -11.85 13.19
C SER A 45 16.92 -12.72 11.98
N LYS A 46 16.23 -13.82 11.74
CA LYS A 46 16.42 -14.66 10.56
C LYS A 46 15.62 -14.18 9.34
N ARG A 47 14.61 -13.34 9.51
CA ARG A 47 13.75 -12.85 8.44
C ARG A 47 14.49 -11.98 7.42
N MET A 48 15.35 -11.09 7.88
CA MET A 48 16.21 -10.34 6.95
C MET A 48 17.22 -11.25 6.27
N GLY A 49 17.69 -12.30 6.97
CA GLY A 49 18.56 -13.33 6.43
C GLY A 49 17.88 -14.27 5.45
N VAL A 50 16.62 -14.66 5.71
CA VAL A 50 15.82 -15.54 4.83
C VAL A 50 15.59 -14.87 3.48
N GLY A 51 15.21 -13.60 3.43
CA GLY A 51 15.09 -12.87 2.18
C GLY A 51 16.38 -12.86 1.37
N ALA A 52 17.50 -12.52 2.00
CA ALA A 52 18.79 -12.50 1.35
C ALA A 52 19.28 -13.91 0.92
N LYS A 53 19.09 -14.93 1.77
CA LYS A 53 19.45 -16.33 1.47
C LYS A 53 18.57 -16.96 0.40
N TYR A 54 17.28 -16.60 0.35
CA TYR A 54 16.37 -17.09 -0.66
C TYR A 54 16.78 -16.62 -2.06
N PHE A 55 17.28 -15.39 -2.16
CA PHE A 55 17.82 -14.86 -3.42
C PHE A 55 19.19 -15.42 -3.80
N SER A 56 19.92 -16.01 -2.84
CA SER A 56 21.25 -16.59 -3.06
C SER A 56 21.27 -18.08 -3.37
N ASN A 57 20.13 -18.76 -3.42
CA ASN A 57 19.99 -20.22 -3.63
C ASN A 57 20.65 -21.10 -2.56
N GLU A 58 21.05 -20.59 -1.40
CA GLU A 58 21.94 -21.32 -0.48
C GLU A 58 21.24 -22.12 0.64
N ASN A 59 19.89 -22.12 0.79
CA ASN A 59 19.26 -22.93 1.84
C ASN A 59 17.83 -23.40 1.54
N LEU A 60 17.71 -24.70 1.34
CA LEU A 60 16.42 -25.41 1.24
C LEU A 60 15.69 -25.56 2.58
N SER A 61 16.31 -25.21 3.72
CA SER A 61 15.71 -25.34 5.06
C SER A 61 14.57 -24.35 5.36
N ASP A 62 14.40 -23.34 4.51
CA ASP A 62 13.32 -22.37 4.61
C ASP A 62 12.09 -22.74 3.74
N TRP A 63 12.15 -23.94 3.13
CA TRP A 63 11.08 -24.41 2.24
C TRP A 63 9.75 -24.60 2.95
N ASP A 64 9.76 -25.06 4.20
CA ASP A 64 8.53 -25.20 4.98
C ASP A 64 7.90 -23.85 5.29
N TYR A 65 8.71 -22.82 5.60
CA TYR A 65 8.22 -21.46 5.77
C TYR A 65 7.52 -20.96 4.50
N LEU A 66 8.15 -21.11 3.35
CA LEU A 66 7.58 -20.67 2.08
C LEU A 66 6.29 -21.41 1.76
N LYS A 67 6.27 -22.74 1.95
CA LYS A 67 5.10 -23.57 1.70
C LYS A 67 3.93 -23.21 2.62
N GLU A 68 4.18 -22.95 3.90
CA GLU A 68 3.12 -22.61 4.86
C GLU A 68 2.65 -21.15 4.74
N THR A 69 3.49 -20.27 4.25
CA THR A 69 3.13 -18.86 4.01
C THR A 69 2.68 -18.60 2.59
N ASP A 70 2.82 -19.58 1.70
CA ASP A 70 2.37 -19.49 0.33
C ASP A 70 0.90 -19.06 0.27
N ASN A 71 0.62 -18.05 -0.51
CA ASN A 71 -0.72 -17.50 -0.68
C ASN A 71 -1.35 -16.86 0.59
N LYS A 72 -0.58 -16.70 1.68
CA LYS A 72 -1.02 -15.96 2.87
C LYS A 72 -0.95 -14.46 2.65
N ILE A 73 -1.78 -13.73 3.39
CA ILE A 73 -1.86 -12.27 3.32
C ILE A 73 -0.93 -11.65 4.36
N ARG A 74 -0.16 -10.68 3.91
CA ARG A 74 0.57 -9.77 4.80
C ARG A 74 0.05 -8.35 4.63
N VAL A 75 -0.47 -7.79 5.70
CA VAL A 75 -0.78 -6.36 5.80
C VAL A 75 0.53 -5.64 6.14
N PHE A 76 0.89 -4.63 5.39
CA PHE A 76 2.13 -3.89 5.60
C PHE A 76 1.91 -2.45 6.05
N SER A 77 0.73 -1.89 5.78
CA SER A 77 0.39 -0.55 6.23
C SER A 77 -1.10 -0.39 6.47
N VAL A 78 -1.44 0.45 7.43
CA VAL A 78 -2.83 0.77 7.78
C VAL A 78 -2.94 2.27 7.98
N PHE A 79 -3.97 2.87 7.41
CA PHE A 79 -4.27 4.28 7.54
C PHE A 79 -5.73 4.47 7.95
N GLU A 80 -6.00 5.48 8.74
CA GLU A 80 -7.33 5.82 9.18
C GLU A 80 -7.66 7.28 8.83
N SER A 81 -8.81 7.49 8.20
CA SER A 81 -9.43 8.78 8.01
C SER A 81 -10.66 8.91 8.91
N GLU A 82 -11.36 10.01 8.82
CA GLU A 82 -12.63 10.22 9.54
C GLU A 82 -13.65 9.11 9.23
N ASN A 83 -13.83 8.78 7.96
CA ASN A 83 -14.87 7.86 7.49
C ASN A 83 -14.37 6.46 7.15
N TYR A 84 -13.06 6.25 7.00
CA TYR A 84 -12.51 5.02 6.46
C TYR A 84 -11.32 4.51 7.26
N VAL A 85 -11.09 3.19 7.22
CA VAL A 85 -9.83 2.55 7.59
C VAL A 85 -9.32 1.81 6.37
N PHE A 86 -8.12 2.10 5.93
CA PHE A 86 -7.48 1.47 4.78
C PHE A 86 -6.41 0.51 5.24
N ALA A 87 -6.35 -0.66 4.60
CA ALA A 87 -5.29 -1.64 4.79
C ALA A 87 -4.62 -1.93 3.44
N TYR A 88 -3.31 -1.78 3.39
CA TYR A 88 -2.50 -2.19 2.27
C TYR A 88 -1.93 -3.57 2.54
N TRP A 89 -2.10 -4.47 1.60
CA TRP A 89 -1.72 -5.86 1.77
C TRP A 89 -1.21 -6.48 0.47
N PHE A 90 -0.55 -7.61 0.59
CA PHE A 90 -0.13 -8.43 -0.53
C PHE A 90 -0.20 -9.91 -0.17
N ARG A 91 -0.26 -10.77 -1.19
CA ARG A 91 -0.12 -12.21 -1.02
C ARG A 91 1.35 -12.60 -1.10
N MET A 92 1.78 -13.45 -0.19
CA MET A 92 3.19 -13.85 -0.09
C MET A 92 3.71 -14.50 -1.37
N ARG A 93 2.91 -15.31 -2.06
CA ARG A 93 3.29 -15.91 -3.35
C ARG A 93 3.62 -14.85 -4.40
N GLU A 94 2.77 -13.86 -4.55
CA GLU A 94 2.95 -12.78 -5.52
C GLU A 94 4.21 -11.99 -5.20
N PHE A 95 4.44 -11.69 -3.92
CA PHE A 95 5.65 -11.01 -3.46
C PHE A 95 6.94 -11.78 -3.81
N TRP A 96 6.97 -13.11 -3.63
CA TRP A 96 8.14 -13.93 -3.94
C TRP A 96 8.37 -14.13 -5.44
N GLN A 97 7.33 -14.12 -6.24
CA GLN A 97 7.44 -14.26 -7.70
C GLN A 97 7.92 -12.99 -8.39
N LEU A 98 7.64 -11.84 -7.80
CA LEU A 98 8.01 -10.55 -8.37
C LEU A 98 9.33 -10.08 -7.76
N ARG A 99 10.42 -10.33 -8.47
CA ARG A 99 11.77 -9.86 -8.08
C ARG A 99 11.88 -8.33 -7.96
N ASN A 100 10.96 -7.60 -8.56
CA ASN A 100 10.84 -6.15 -8.43
C ASN A 100 9.50 -5.86 -7.75
N MET A 101 9.52 -5.09 -6.66
CA MET A 101 8.32 -4.58 -6.02
C MET A 101 7.59 -3.63 -6.97
N SER A 102 6.81 -4.19 -7.90
CA SER A 102 5.88 -3.37 -8.66
C SER A 102 4.74 -2.93 -7.73
N PRO A 103 4.28 -1.69 -7.80
CA PRO A 103 3.07 -1.26 -7.08
C PRO A 103 1.85 -2.16 -7.32
N SER A 104 1.79 -2.85 -8.45
CA SER A 104 0.73 -3.80 -8.79
C SER A 104 0.63 -5.04 -7.89
N VAL A 105 1.65 -5.31 -7.07
CA VAL A 105 1.64 -6.39 -6.07
C VAL A 105 0.79 -6.02 -4.86
N PHE A 106 0.75 -4.73 -4.55
CA PHE A 106 0.05 -4.24 -3.38
C PHE A 106 -1.42 -4.07 -3.69
N GLN A 107 -2.25 -4.57 -2.81
CA GLN A 107 -3.70 -4.45 -2.89
C GLN A 107 -4.20 -3.58 -1.74
N ILE A 108 -5.36 -2.98 -1.94
CA ILE A 108 -5.99 -2.10 -0.97
C ILE A 108 -7.33 -2.72 -0.56
N ALA A 109 -7.59 -2.74 0.73
CA ALA A 109 -8.92 -2.93 1.27
C ALA A 109 -9.27 -1.71 2.13
N TYR A 110 -10.55 -1.36 2.19
CA TYR A 110 -11.01 -0.33 3.10
C TYR A 110 -12.29 -0.74 3.81
N TYR A 111 -12.39 -0.28 5.04
CA TYR A 111 -13.59 -0.37 5.86
C TYR A 111 -14.27 0.99 5.89
N ASP A 112 -15.53 1.03 5.44
CA ASP A 112 -16.39 2.19 5.53
C ASP A 112 -17.08 2.20 6.89
N LYS A 113 -16.76 3.18 7.72
CA LYS A 113 -17.27 3.29 9.10
C LYS A 113 -18.76 3.62 9.16
N LYS A 114 -19.27 4.36 8.15
CA LYS A 114 -20.70 4.73 8.08
C LYS A 114 -21.55 3.55 7.65
N LEU A 115 -21.09 2.82 6.64
CA LEU A 115 -21.82 1.68 6.09
C LEU A 115 -21.54 0.38 6.84
N ASN A 116 -20.55 0.35 7.74
CA ASN A 116 -20.10 -0.85 8.46
C ASN A 116 -19.77 -2.00 7.49
N THR A 117 -19.06 -1.69 6.40
CA THR A 117 -18.72 -2.66 5.35
C THR A 117 -17.26 -2.58 4.97
N THR A 118 -16.68 -3.74 4.66
CA THR A 118 -15.32 -3.84 4.12
C THR A 118 -15.39 -4.14 2.63
N LYS A 119 -14.58 -3.46 1.85
CA LYS A 119 -14.42 -3.67 0.41
C LYS A 119 -12.95 -3.78 0.04
N ALA A 120 -12.66 -4.67 -0.90
CA ALA A 120 -11.36 -4.68 -1.57
C ALA A 120 -11.44 -3.81 -2.83
N VAL A 121 -10.39 -3.04 -3.07
CA VAL A 121 -10.23 -2.30 -4.32
C VAL A 121 -9.77 -3.30 -5.37
N SER A 122 -10.51 -3.39 -6.47
CA SER A 122 -10.15 -4.26 -7.59
C SER A 122 -9.13 -3.55 -8.50
N GLY A 123 -8.17 -4.30 -9.00
CA GLY A 123 -7.14 -3.75 -9.90
C GLY A 123 -6.00 -3.04 -9.16
N ASP A 124 -5.32 -2.17 -9.87
CA ASP A 124 -4.06 -1.55 -9.44
C ASP A 124 -4.24 -0.25 -8.64
N GLY A 125 -5.34 -0.09 -7.91
CA GLY A 125 -5.61 1.09 -7.09
C GLY A 125 -6.94 1.77 -7.41
N PHE A 126 -7.08 3.02 -6.98
CA PHE A 126 -8.26 3.84 -7.28
C PHE A 126 -8.13 4.44 -8.69
N ILE A 127 -9.24 4.53 -9.40
CA ILE A 127 -9.25 5.19 -10.71
C ILE A 127 -9.10 6.70 -10.50
N ASP A 128 -8.11 7.28 -11.17
CA ASP A 128 -7.93 8.72 -11.25
C ASP A 128 -8.76 9.27 -12.42
N ASP A 129 -9.92 9.78 -12.11
CA ASP A 129 -10.86 10.38 -13.07
C ASP A 129 -10.63 11.89 -13.28
N ILE A 130 -9.65 12.47 -12.60
CA ILE A 130 -9.33 13.90 -12.67
C ILE A 130 -8.19 14.15 -13.64
N SER A 131 -7.05 13.48 -13.45
CA SER A 131 -5.85 13.69 -14.28
C SER A 131 -5.75 12.73 -15.46
N SER A 132 -6.56 11.68 -15.48
CA SER A 132 -6.51 10.57 -16.45
C SER A 132 -5.18 9.80 -16.45
N LEU A 133 -4.37 9.92 -15.40
CA LEU A 133 -3.09 9.22 -15.27
C LEU A 133 -3.22 7.72 -14.98
N GLY A 134 -4.44 7.19 -15.01
CA GLY A 134 -4.71 5.79 -14.74
C GLY A 134 -5.10 5.54 -13.29
N THR A 135 -4.33 4.72 -12.58
CA THR A 135 -4.65 4.38 -11.19
C THR A 135 -3.90 5.26 -10.18
N PHE A 136 -4.63 5.70 -9.15
CA PHE A 136 -4.08 6.41 -8.01
C PHE A 136 -3.82 5.43 -6.87
N TYR A 137 -2.59 5.46 -6.36
CA TYR A 137 -2.16 4.64 -5.23
C TYR A 137 -1.64 5.56 -4.13
N PRO A 138 -2.33 5.72 -2.99
CA PRO A 138 -1.90 6.63 -1.93
C PRO A 138 -0.74 6.04 -1.11
N LEU A 139 0.46 6.00 -1.71
CA LEU A 139 1.64 5.38 -1.11
C LEU A 139 2.13 6.10 0.15
N LEU A 140 1.91 7.42 0.25
CA LEU A 140 2.32 8.22 1.40
C LEU A 140 1.30 8.20 2.54
N GLY A 141 0.15 7.55 2.33
CA GLY A 141 -0.84 7.35 3.36
C GLY A 141 -1.99 8.35 3.32
N ILE A 142 -2.56 8.61 4.50
CA ILE A 142 -3.69 9.51 4.69
C ILE A 142 -3.33 10.53 5.76
N HIS A 143 -3.56 11.79 5.44
CA HIS A 143 -3.38 12.92 6.35
C HIS A 143 -4.56 13.89 6.20
N ASP A 144 -5.11 14.37 7.31
CA ASP A 144 -6.26 15.30 7.34
C ASP A 144 -7.39 14.93 6.37
N ASN A 145 -7.81 13.67 6.39
CA ASN A 145 -8.83 13.12 5.51
C ASN A 145 -8.51 13.20 4.00
N CYS A 146 -7.23 13.35 3.66
CA CYS A 146 -6.73 13.30 2.29
C CYS A 146 -5.86 12.06 2.09
N MET A 147 -6.07 11.36 1.00
CA MET A 147 -5.08 10.42 0.48
C MET A 147 -3.93 11.20 -0.13
N VAL A 148 -2.71 10.78 0.17
CA VAL A 148 -1.50 11.48 -0.28
C VAL A 148 -0.65 10.55 -1.14
N ASN A 149 -0.24 11.06 -2.28
CA ASN A 149 0.79 10.46 -3.11
C ASN A 149 1.73 11.53 -3.66
N SER A 150 2.85 11.12 -4.22
CA SER A 150 3.78 12.00 -4.90
C SER A 150 4.21 11.42 -6.23
N PHE A 151 4.48 12.31 -7.18
CA PHE A 151 5.05 11.96 -8.47
C PHE A 151 6.29 12.79 -8.73
N TRP A 152 7.33 12.16 -9.21
CA TRP A 152 8.45 12.89 -9.76
C TRP A 152 8.05 13.60 -11.05
N PRO A 153 8.52 14.83 -11.30
CA PRO A 153 8.17 15.59 -12.51
C PRO A 153 8.41 14.83 -13.81
N TYR A 154 9.53 14.13 -13.92
CA TYR A 154 9.87 13.33 -15.10
C TYR A 154 8.88 12.18 -15.32
N GLU A 155 8.43 11.50 -14.23
CA GLU A 155 7.43 10.42 -14.31
C GLU A 155 6.07 10.94 -14.81
N LEU A 156 5.67 12.14 -14.36
CA LEU A 156 4.44 12.77 -14.80
C LEU A 156 4.49 13.12 -16.30
N LYS A 157 5.61 13.67 -16.74
CA LYS A 157 5.80 14.01 -18.17
C LYS A 157 5.78 12.77 -19.03
N GLU A 158 6.51 11.72 -18.65
CA GLU A 158 6.52 10.44 -19.36
C GLU A 158 5.11 9.84 -19.48
N LYS A 159 4.34 9.83 -18.38
CA LYS A 159 2.95 9.35 -18.39
C LYS A 159 2.06 10.18 -19.30
N VAL A 160 2.14 11.51 -19.25
CA VAL A 160 1.37 12.38 -20.11
C VAL A 160 1.72 12.17 -21.59
N ASP A 161 3.00 12.03 -21.90
CA ASP A 161 3.45 11.78 -23.27
C ASP A 161 2.95 10.43 -23.79
N LEU A 162 2.95 9.40 -22.94
CA LEU A 162 2.40 8.09 -23.28
C LEU A 162 0.89 8.16 -23.57
N LEU A 163 0.12 8.88 -22.75
CA LEU A 163 -1.31 9.09 -22.97
C LEU A 163 -1.58 9.83 -24.29
N ARG A 164 -0.80 10.89 -24.58
CA ARG A 164 -0.88 11.62 -25.86
C ARG A 164 -0.59 10.73 -27.07
N GLN A 165 0.43 9.88 -26.97
CA GLN A 165 0.78 8.92 -28.04
C GLN A 165 -0.32 7.89 -28.27
N ASN A 166 -1.02 7.47 -27.22
CA ASN A 166 -2.14 6.53 -27.30
C ASN A 166 -3.44 7.19 -27.81
N GLY A 167 -3.49 8.52 -27.93
CA GLY A 167 -4.69 9.26 -28.30
C GLY A 167 -5.68 9.46 -27.15
N ASP A 168 -5.25 9.25 -25.92
CA ASP A 168 -6.07 9.43 -24.72
C ASP A 168 -6.27 10.92 -24.43
N THR A 169 -7.43 11.27 -23.88
CA THR A 169 -7.76 12.63 -23.49
C THR A 169 -7.26 12.89 -22.08
N VAL A 170 -6.43 13.90 -21.90
CA VAL A 170 -5.95 14.37 -20.60
C VAL A 170 -6.58 15.74 -20.29
N ASP A 171 -6.95 15.97 -19.03
CA ASP A 171 -7.53 17.26 -18.62
C ASP A 171 -6.59 18.42 -18.93
N ALA A 172 -7.12 19.48 -19.56
CA ALA A 172 -6.33 20.61 -20.03
C ALA A 172 -5.67 21.41 -18.89
N LYS A 173 -6.29 21.47 -17.70
CA LYS A 173 -5.72 22.16 -16.54
C LYS A 173 -4.55 21.38 -15.99
N PHE A 174 -4.69 20.05 -15.98
CA PHE A 174 -3.63 19.15 -15.57
C PHE A 174 -2.43 19.23 -16.53
N LEU A 175 -2.67 19.22 -17.86
CA LEU A 175 -1.62 19.41 -18.87
C LEU A 175 -0.87 20.72 -18.66
N ASN A 176 -1.59 21.83 -18.47
CA ASN A 176 -0.97 23.14 -18.23
C ASN A 176 -0.11 23.17 -16.95
N LEU A 177 -0.43 22.36 -15.97
CA LEU A 177 0.39 22.20 -14.75
C LEU A 177 1.67 21.42 -15.09
N VAL A 178 1.55 20.28 -15.74
CA VAL A 178 2.70 19.41 -16.10
C VAL A 178 3.66 20.13 -17.04
N ASP A 179 3.15 20.92 -18.01
CA ASP A 179 3.98 21.68 -18.96
C ASP A 179 4.84 22.77 -18.27
N LYS A 180 4.41 23.28 -17.10
CA LYS A 180 5.16 24.29 -16.33
C LYS A 180 6.24 23.72 -15.43
N VAL A 181 6.16 22.45 -15.11
CA VAL A 181 7.08 21.78 -14.19
C VAL A 181 8.34 21.36 -14.93
N LYS A 182 9.51 21.58 -14.34
CA LYS A 182 10.79 21.08 -14.86
C LYS A 182 11.11 19.70 -14.32
N GLU A 183 11.87 18.92 -15.04
CA GLU A 183 12.23 17.54 -14.64
C GLU A 183 13.01 17.48 -13.33
N GLU A 184 13.81 18.50 -13.07
CA GLU A 184 14.63 18.67 -11.86
C GLU A 184 13.89 19.29 -10.67
N ASP A 185 12.62 19.66 -10.82
CA ASP A 185 11.83 20.20 -9.71
C ASP A 185 11.56 19.13 -8.64
N ASN A 186 11.17 19.56 -7.46
CA ASN A 186 10.77 18.67 -6.37
C ASN A 186 9.53 17.85 -6.75
N PRO A 187 9.33 16.67 -6.09
CA PRO A 187 8.14 15.86 -6.31
C PRO A 187 6.85 16.66 -6.10
N ILE A 188 5.87 16.40 -6.96
CA ILE A 188 4.54 17.00 -6.91
C ILE A 188 3.68 16.15 -5.97
N LEU A 189 3.13 16.77 -4.93
CA LEU A 189 2.16 16.11 -4.05
C LEU A 189 0.77 16.15 -4.67
N VAL A 190 0.13 14.99 -4.67
CA VAL A 190 -1.27 14.85 -5.06
C VAL A 190 -2.09 14.53 -3.81
N LEU A 191 -3.09 15.37 -3.53
CA LEU A 191 -3.99 15.26 -2.39
C LEU A 191 -5.39 14.96 -2.90
N VAL A 192 -5.94 13.80 -2.51
CA VAL A 192 -7.31 13.40 -2.85
C VAL A 192 -8.17 13.44 -1.59
N HIS A 193 -9.09 14.39 -1.54
CA HIS A 193 -10.00 14.54 -0.41
C HIS A 193 -11.02 13.40 -0.37
N LEU A 194 -11.10 12.73 0.78
CA LEU A 194 -12.11 11.71 1.05
C LEU A 194 -13.44 12.36 1.45
N LYS A 195 -14.54 11.91 0.86
CA LYS A 195 -15.91 12.41 1.14
C LYS A 195 -16.62 11.58 2.18
#